data_938a62f25b7ac61c0ded4c03b1eb449e
#
_entry.id   938a62f25b7ac61c0ded4c03b1eb449e
#
_cell.length_a   1.000
_cell.length_b   1.000
_cell.length_c   1.000
_cell.angle_alpha   90.00
_cell.angle_beta   90.00
_cell.angle_gamma   90.00
#
_symmetry.space_group_name_H-M   'P 1'
#
loop_
_entity.id
_entity.type
_entity.pdbx_description
1 polymer ?
#
loop_
_entity_poly.entity_id
_entity_poly.type
_entity_poly.pdbx_seq_one_letter_code
_entity_poly.pdbx_strand_id
1 'polypeptide(L)'
;QNSKLGPGIATGDINGDGLDDLVIGGAKDQATSFYFQLNNGKFRNKTYSFLKQDSVYEDMDILLFDADNDGDNDCYIVSGGNEFEIDSPDLLDRLYINDGKGNLTKSNNSIPLNYSSGMRVSANDFDKDGDIDLFVGGRVVPGSYPLPAESKLLINESNANQVKFVNADSSIFPFSDIGLVSSSVWTDYNTDNWYDLIEVGE
;
A
#
# COMPACT_ATOMS: atom_id res chain seq x y z
N GLN A 1 -17.22 13.38 -1.41
CA GLN A 1 -16.37 14.27 -0.58
C GLN A 1 -15.11 13.54 -0.12
N ASN A 2 -14.25 13.12 -1.08
CA ASN A 2 -13.03 12.36 -0.80
C ASN A 2 -12.02 13.17 0.05
N SER A 3 -12.09 14.51 0.04
CA SER A 3 -11.26 15.40 0.87
C SER A 3 -11.39 15.22 2.40
N LYS A 4 -12.22 14.27 2.84
CA LYS A 4 -12.39 13.92 4.27
C LYS A 4 -11.87 12.53 4.62
N LEU A 5 -11.31 11.79 3.67
CA LEU A 5 -10.89 10.42 3.90
C LEU A 5 -9.55 10.32 4.62
N GLY A 6 -8.85 11.43 4.78
CA GLY A 6 -7.59 11.53 5.52
C GLY A 6 -6.46 10.63 4.98
N PRO A 7 -5.22 10.93 5.28
CA PRO A 7 -4.09 10.09 4.90
C PRO A 7 -4.07 8.77 5.70
N GLY A 8 -3.46 7.74 5.08
CA GLY A 8 -3.19 6.46 5.72
C GLY A 8 -2.28 6.57 6.93
N ILE A 9 -2.37 5.58 7.83
CA ILE A 9 -1.50 5.44 8.99
C ILE A 9 -1.12 3.97 9.18
N ALA A 10 0.14 3.69 9.46
CA ALA A 10 0.63 2.36 9.76
C ALA A 10 1.57 2.36 10.97
N THR A 11 1.60 1.24 11.68
CA THR A 11 2.52 0.99 12.78
C THR A 11 3.24 -0.34 12.61
N GLY A 12 4.51 -0.40 12.99
CA GLY A 12 5.34 -1.59 12.97
C GLY A 12 6.79 -1.24 13.19
N ASP A 13 7.59 -2.22 13.56
CA ASP A 13 9.03 -2.04 13.74
C ASP A 13 9.71 -1.90 12.36
N ILE A 14 10.21 -0.69 12.04
CA ILE A 14 10.89 -0.39 10.78
C ILE A 14 12.41 -0.46 10.96
N ASN A 15 12.90 -0.23 12.18
CA ASN A 15 14.34 -0.09 12.43
C ASN A 15 14.96 -1.31 13.12
N GLY A 16 14.19 -2.36 13.40
CA GLY A 16 14.63 -3.61 14.00
C GLY A 16 14.96 -3.51 15.49
N ASP A 17 14.41 -2.51 16.22
CA ASP A 17 14.69 -2.31 17.64
C ASP A 17 13.64 -2.95 18.58
N GLY A 18 12.60 -3.57 18.02
CA GLY A 18 11.52 -4.24 18.72
C GLY A 18 10.42 -3.31 19.23
N LEU A 19 10.41 -2.04 18.82
CA LEU A 19 9.38 -1.06 19.14
C LEU A 19 8.59 -0.70 17.88
N ASP A 20 7.28 -0.54 18.02
CA ASP A 20 6.44 -0.11 16.89
C ASP A 20 6.70 1.37 16.55
N ASP A 21 7.16 1.60 15.33
CA ASP A 21 7.31 2.90 14.72
C ASP A 21 5.97 3.36 14.11
N LEU A 22 5.89 4.60 13.67
CA LEU A 22 4.68 5.19 13.13
C LEU A 22 4.96 5.83 11.77
N VAL A 23 4.14 5.48 10.78
CA VAL A 23 4.11 6.12 9.47
C VAL A 23 2.77 6.82 9.29
N ILE A 24 2.80 8.10 8.91
CA ILE A 24 1.61 8.91 8.64
C ILE A 24 1.73 9.44 7.23
N GLY A 25 0.76 9.11 6.39
CA GLY A 25 0.69 9.57 5.01
C GLY A 25 0.55 11.09 4.89
N GLY A 26 0.96 11.61 3.77
CA GLY A 26 0.78 13.01 3.40
C GLY A 26 -0.47 13.22 2.54
N ALA A 27 -1.14 14.34 2.68
CA ALA A 27 -2.05 14.84 1.66
C ALA A 27 -1.22 15.41 0.49
N LYS A 28 -1.86 15.69 -0.64
CA LYS A 28 -1.20 16.35 -1.78
C LYS A 28 -0.38 17.57 -1.32
N ASP A 29 0.84 17.66 -1.80
CA ASP A 29 1.86 18.66 -1.44
C ASP A 29 2.36 18.57 0.02
N GLN A 30 2.09 17.46 0.70
CA GLN A 30 2.59 17.13 2.03
C GLN A 30 3.34 15.80 2.01
N ALA A 31 4.53 15.77 2.57
CA ALA A 31 5.32 14.56 2.62
C ALA A 31 4.80 13.57 3.68
N THR A 32 4.88 12.26 3.37
CA THR A 32 4.75 11.19 4.35
C THR A 32 5.69 11.44 5.53
N SER A 33 5.25 11.16 6.73
CA SER A 33 6.02 11.36 7.96
C SER A 33 6.34 10.04 8.63
N PHE A 34 7.60 9.82 8.96
CA PHE A 34 8.08 8.64 9.66
C PHE A 34 8.56 9.03 11.06
N TYR A 35 8.13 8.29 12.08
CA TYR A 35 8.48 8.51 13.47
C TYR A 35 8.94 7.22 14.10
N PHE A 36 10.19 7.17 14.54
CA PHE A 36 10.75 6.03 15.26
C PHE A 36 10.48 6.17 16.75
N GLN A 37 9.91 5.12 17.35
CA GLN A 37 9.68 5.05 18.78
C GLN A 37 11.01 4.90 19.52
N LEU A 38 11.10 5.51 20.68
CA LEU A 38 12.26 5.45 21.58
C LEU A 38 11.88 4.68 22.84
N ASN A 39 12.84 4.07 23.52
CA ASN A 39 12.66 3.32 24.76
C ASN A 39 11.93 4.08 25.89
N ASN A 40 11.83 5.40 25.79
CA ASN A 40 11.09 6.23 26.74
C ASN A 40 9.63 6.53 26.32
N GLY A 41 9.14 5.86 25.27
CA GLY A 41 7.79 6.01 24.73
C GLY A 41 7.58 7.29 23.90
N LYS A 42 8.65 8.05 23.62
CA LYS A 42 8.59 9.21 22.73
C LYS A 42 8.91 8.80 21.30
N PHE A 43 8.51 9.63 20.34
CA PHE A 43 8.79 9.45 18.93
C PHE A 43 9.82 10.46 18.43
N ARG A 44 10.69 10.03 17.54
CA ARG A 44 11.66 10.86 16.84
C ARG A 44 11.37 10.83 15.34
N ASN A 45 11.22 11.99 14.73
CA ASN A 45 11.04 12.09 13.27
C ASN A 45 12.28 11.52 12.55
N LYS A 46 12.04 10.69 11.54
CA LYS A 46 13.03 10.16 10.60
C LYS A 46 12.76 10.79 9.23
N THR A 47 13.79 11.38 8.64
CA THR A 47 13.71 12.03 7.32
C THR A 47 14.45 11.23 6.27
N TYR A 48 13.85 11.08 5.10
CA TYR A 48 14.44 10.45 3.93
C TYR A 48 14.55 11.44 2.77
N SER A 49 15.54 11.23 1.90
CA SER A 49 15.81 12.14 0.78
C SER A 49 14.69 12.18 -0.27
N PHE A 50 13.93 11.10 -0.42
CA PHE A 50 12.83 10.99 -1.38
C PHE A 50 11.56 11.73 -0.94
N LEU A 51 11.34 11.99 0.35
CA LEU A 51 10.09 12.55 0.88
C LEU A 51 9.68 13.86 0.22
N LYS A 52 10.65 14.72 -0.09
CA LYS A 52 10.36 15.99 -0.75
C LYS A 52 9.83 15.81 -2.17
N GLN A 53 10.37 14.85 -2.90
CA GLN A 53 9.95 14.55 -4.27
C GLN A 53 8.58 13.85 -4.27
N ASP A 54 8.36 12.97 -3.31
CA ASP A 54 7.14 12.17 -3.20
C ASP A 54 5.98 12.92 -2.52
N SER A 55 6.17 14.18 -2.10
CA SER A 55 5.08 15.01 -1.53
C SER A 55 3.97 15.39 -2.53
N VAL A 56 4.17 15.13 -3.82
CA VAL A 56 3.16 15.36 -4.88
C VAL A 56 1.98 14.39 -4.79
N TYR A 57 2.19 13.21 -4.20
CA TYR A 57 1.18 12.18 -4.05
C TYR A 57 0.20 12.50 -2.91
N GLU A 58 -0.98 11.90 -2.95
CA GLU A 58 -1.91 11.82 -1.83
C GLU A 58 -1.90 10.39 -1.30
N ASP A 59 -1.46 10.19 -0.05
CA ASP A 59 -1.26 8.89 0.56
C ASP A 59 -2.57 8.41 1.19
N MET A 60 -3.27 7.51 0.54
CA MET A 60 -4.59 7.03 0.99
C MET A 60 -4.49 5.94 2.04
N ASP A 61 -3.53 5.03 1.88
CA ASP A 61 -3.27 3.95 2.83
C ASP A 61 -1.79 3.57 2.85
N ILE A 62 -1.36 2.97 3.95
CA ILE A 62 0.03 2.54 4.16
C ILE A 62 0.02 1.13 4.75
N LEU A 63 0.85 0.27 4.21
CA LEU A 63 1.07 -1.08 4.71
C LEU A 63 2.56 -1.28 5.00
N LEU A 64 2.86 -1.79 6.19
CA LEU A 64 4.18 -2.31 6.55
C LEU A 64 4.12 -3.84 6.50
N PHE A 65 4.99 -4.46 5.71
CA PHE A 65 5.03 -5.91 5.50
C PHE A 65 6.39 -6.30 4.92
N ASP A 66 6.75 -7.56 5.00
CA ASP A 66 7.96 -8.12 4.41
C ASP A 66 7.68 -8.43 2.92
N ALA A 67 8.22 -7.63 2.00
CA ALA A 67 7.97 -7.75 0.57
C ALA A 67 8.97 -8.64 -0.16
N ASP A 68 10.14 -8.90 0.44
CA ASP A 68 11.22 -9.67 -0.17
C ASP A 68 11.69 -10.87 0.66
N ASN A 69 10.95 -11.17 1.73
CA ASN A 69 11.19 -12.30 2.65
C ASN A 69 12.56 -12.26 3.36
N ASP A 70 13.04 -11.05 3.68
CA ASP A 70 14.28 -10.87 4.43
C ASP A 70 14.05 -10.73 5.95
N GLY A 71 12.79 -10.66 6.37
CA GLY A 71 12.33 -10.67 7.76
C GLY A 71 12.18 -9.27 8.37
N ASP A 72 12.29 -8.21 7.58
CA ASP A 72 12.03 -6.85 8.03
C ASP A 72 10.76 -6.23 7.37
N ASN A 73 10.34 -5.07 7.85
CA ASN A 73 9.14 -4.41 7.31
C ASN A 73 9.51 -3.41 6.23
N ASP A 74 9.05 -3.67 5.02
CA ASP A 74 9.00 -2.73 3.91
C ASP A 74 7.77 -1.82 4.00
N CYS A 75 7.70 -0.79 3.17
CA CYS A 75 6.61 0.17 3.20
C CYS A 75 5.95 0.31 1.82
N TYR A 76 4.70 -0.13 1.70
CA TYR A 76 3.85 0.12 0.54
C TYR A 76 2.90 1.28 0.83
N ILE A 77 2.79 2.23 -0.10
CA ILE A 77 1.90 3.39 0.04
C ILE A 77 0.95 3.45 -1.16
N VAL A 78 -0.33 3.36 -0.88
CA VAL A 78 -1.40 3.53 -1.86
C VAL A 78 -1.56 5.01 -2.16
N SER A 79 -1.49 5.36 -3.44
CA SER A 79 -1.75 6.70 -3.94
C SER A 79 -3.19 6.82 -4.43
N GLY A 80 -3.83 7.95 -4.18
CA GLY A 80 -5.19 8.17 -4.63
C GLY A 80 -5.56 9.64 -4.64
N GLY A 81 -6.83 9.91 -4.44
CA GLY A 81 -7.37 11.27 -4.47
C GLY A 81 -8.25 11.53 -5.69
N ASN A 82 -8.96 12.65 -5.65
CA ASN A 82 -9.88 13.06 -6.70
C ASN A 82 -9.43 14.38 -7.38
N GLU A 83 -8.24 14.86 -7.03
CA GLU A 83 -7.72 16.15 -7.46
C GLU A 83 -6.75 16.04 -8.63
N PHE A 84 -6.44 14.81 -9.04
CA PHE A 84 -5.54 14.52 -10.15
C PHE A 84 -6.31 14.32 -11.46
N GLU A 85 -5.61 14.46 -12.57
CA GLU A 85 -6.12 14.06 -13.87
C GLU A 85 -6.22 12.53 -13.94
N ILE A 86 -7.10 12.02 -14.80
CA ILE A 86 -7.18 10.58 -15.10
C ILE A 86 -5.83 10.14 -15.68
N ASP A 87 -5.37 8.97 -15.25
CA ASP A 87 -4.07 8.40 -15.63
C ASP A 87 -2.85 9.26 -15.23
N SER A 88 -3.01 10.14 -14.22
CA SER A 88 -1.88 10.90 -13.69
C SER A 88 -0.81 9.99 -13.09
N PRO A 89 0.50 10.26 -13.34
CA PRO A 89 1.58 9.58 -12.61
C PRO A 89 1.52 9.74 -11.08
N ASP A 90 0.81 10.77 -10.60
CA ASP A 90 0.63 11.03 -9.16
C ASP A 90 -0.37 10.08 -8.51
N LEU A 91 -1.00 9.18 -9.29
CA LEU A 91 -1.82 8.07 -8.80
C LEU A 91 -1.05 6.75 -8.66
N LEU A 92 0.24 6.72 -9.03
CA LEU A 92 1.05 5.52 -8.92
C LEU A 92 1.37 5.20 -7.45
N ASP A 93 1.12 3.96 -7.07
CA ASP A 93 1.52 3.43 -5.77
C ASP A 93 3.05 3.36 -5.65
N ARG A 94 3.54 3.30 -4.42
CA ARG A 94 4.97 3.32 -4.14
C ARG A 94 5.35 2.23 -3.16
N LEU A 95 6.46 1.54 -3.47
CA LEU A 95 7.09 0.56 -2.60
C LEU A 95 8.48 1.06 -2.20
N TYR A 96 8.78 0.98 -0.92
CA TYR A 96 10.09 1.31 -0.34
C TYR A 96 10.61 0.10 0.39
N ILE A 97 11.77 -0.40 -0.06
CA ILE A 97 12.45 -1.55 0.54
C ILE A 97 13.33 -1.06 1.69
N ASN A 98 13.25 -1.76 2.78
CA ASN A 98 14.00 -1.52 4.00
C ASN A 98 15.34 -2.30 3.98
N ASP A 99 16.23 -2.02 4.90
CA ASP A 99 17.46 -2.75 5.16
C ASP A 99 17.51 -3.34 6.59
N GLY A 100 16.35 -3.44 7.25
CA GLY A 100 16.20 -3.87 8.64
C GLY A 100 16.75 -2.89 9.68
N LYS A 101 17.19 -1.71 9.25
CA LYS A 101 17.75 -0.66 10.14
C LYS A 101 17.02 0.68 9.97
N GLY A 102 15.88 0.65 9.28
CA GLY A 102 15.11 1.82 8.97
C GLY A 102 15.73 2.72 7.90
N ASN A 103 16.46 2.16 6.94
CA ASN A 103 16.87 2.89 5.77
C ASN A 103 16.06 2.43 4.56
N LEU A 104 15.00 3.16 4.28
CA LEU A 104 14.08 2.89 3.17
C LEU A 104 14.65 3.41 1.84
N THR A 105 14.54 2.58 0.81
CA THR A 105 14.92 2.92 -0.57
C THR A 105 13.74 2.69 -1.50
N LYS A 106 13.36 3.71 -2.28
CA LYS A 106 12.25 3.58 -3.24
C LYS A 106 12.57 2.51 -4.28
N SER A 107 11.71 1.51 -4.40
CA SER A 107 11.85 0.46 -5.39
C SER A 107 11.25 0.92 -6.71
N ASN A 108 12.06 0.90 -7.77
CA ASN A 108 11.62 1.25 -9.10
C ASN A 108 11.34 -0.03 -9.89
N ASN A 109 10.20 -0.10 -10.59
CA ASN A 109 9.78 -1.23 -11.43
C ASN A 109 9.48 -2.54 -10.68
N SER A 110 9.28 -2.49 -9.36
CA SER A 110 8.90 -3.67 -8.56
C SER A 110 7.41 -3.91 -8.53
N ILE A 111 6.60 -2.89 -8.80
CA ILE A 111 5.14 -2.98 -8.87
C ILE A 111 4.67 -2.57 -10.26
N PRO A 112 3.56 -3.15 -10.78
CA PRO A 112 2.98 -2.74 -12.05
C PRO A 112 2.59 -1.26 -12.06
N LEU A 113 2.74 -0.59 -13.19
CA LEU A 113 2.22 0.77 -13.36
C LEU A 113 0.69 0.73 -13.31
N ASN A 114 0.13 1.34 -12.29
CA ASN A 114 -1.29 1.43 -12.06
C ASN A 114 -1.70 2.87 -11.78
N TYR A 115 -2.38 3.49 -12.71
CA TYR A 115 -2.85 4.88 -12.61
C TYR A 115 -4.26 4.99 -12.01
N SER A 116 -4.69 3.97 -11.26
CA SER A 116 -5.99 3.94 -10.59
C SER A 116 -5.90 4.67 -9.24
N SER A 117 -6.90 5.51 -8.94
CA SER A 117 -7.00 6.12 -7.61
C SER A 117 -7.36 5.07 -6.58
N GLY A 118 -6.36 4.62 -5.81
CA GLY A 118 -6.51 3.65 -4.74
C GLY A 118 -7.10 4.24 -3.46
N MET A 119 -7.52 3.36 -2.55
CA MET A 119 -8.03 3.76 -1.24
C MET A 119 -7.50 2.90 -0.11
N ARG A 120 -7.32 1.59 -0.34
CA ARG A 120 -6.97 0.63 0.70
C ARG A 120 -6.05 -0.43 0.15
N VAL A 121 -5.13 -0.90 0.99
CA VAL A 121 -4.34 -2.10 0.73
C VAL A 121 -4.54 -3.10 1.85
N SER A 122 -4.60 -4.39 1.50
CA SER A 122 -4.57 -5.50 2.45
C SER A 122 -3.68 -6.62 1.91
N ALA A 123 -2.97 -7.30 2.81
CA ALA A 123 -1.95 -8.27 2.48
C ALA A 123 -2.35 -9.68 2.95
N ASN A 124 -2.01 -10.68 2.16
CA ASN A 124 -2.11 -12.09 2.50
C ASN A 124 -1.26 -12.92 1.54
N ASP A 125 -0.78 -14.07 1.97
CA ASP A 125 -0.29 -15.14 1.11
C ASP A 125 -1.51 -15.83 0.45
N PHE A 126 -1.92 -15.27 -0.71
CA PHE A 126 -3.17 -15.62 -1.38
C PHE A 126 -3.09 -17.02 -2.04
N ASP A 127 -1.97 -17.33 -2.66
CA ASP A 127 -1.78 -18.57 -3.40
C ASP A 127 -1.00 -19.65 -2.62
N LYS A 128 -0.59 -19.32 -1.39
CA LYS A 128 0.12 -20.20 -0.44
C LYS A 128 1.50 -20.64 -0.91
N ASP A 129 2.18 -19.77 -1.59
CA ASP A 129 3.57 -19.99 -1.99
C ASP A 129 4.58 -19.52 -0.94
N GLY A 130 4.12 -18.80 0.10
CA GLY A 130 4.89 -18.31 1.23
C GLY A 130 5.26 -16.83 1.11
N ASP A 131 4.96 -16.20 -0.02
CA ASP A 131 5.19 -14.78 -0.26
C ASP A 131 3.91 -13.97 0.02
N ILE A 132 4.03 -12.74 0.42
CA ILE A 132 2.87 -11.90 0.74
C ILE A 132 2.39 -11.15 -0.48
N ASP A 133 1.15 -11.39 -0.89
CA ASP A 133 0.44 -10.73 -1.97
C ASP A 133 -0.36 -9.51 -1.47
N LEU A 134 -0.73 -8.60 -2.39
CA LEU A 134 -1.44 -7.39 -2.05
C LEU A 134 -2.76 -7.27 -2.82
N PHE A 135 -3.84 -7.02 -2.11
CA PHE A 135 -5.05 -6.48 -2.71
C PHE A 135 -5.05 -4.95 -2.54
N VAL A 136 -5.24 -4.22 -3.65
CA VAL A 136 -5.37 -2.76 -3.66
C VAL A 136 -6.76 -2.38 -4.16
N GLY A 137 -7.59 -1.87 -3.26
CA GLY A 137 -8.95 -1.46 -3.55
C GLY A 137 -9.00 -0.10 -4.24
N GLY A 138 -9.61 -0.04 -5.42
CA GLY A 138 -9.88 1.19 -6.17
C GLY A 138 -11.02 1.99 -5.54
N ARG A 139 -10.91 3.31 -5.49
CA ARG A 139 -11.97 4.17 -4.95
C ARG A 139 -12.84 4.79 -6.06
N VAL A 140 -12.33 5.77 -6.75
CA VAL A 140 -13.11 6.53 -7.71
C VAL A 140 -12.23 7.01 -8.86
N VAL A 141 -12.75 6.97 -10.09
CA VAL A 141 -12.08 7.65 -11.20
C VAL A 141 -12.09 9.15 -10.94
N PRO A 142 -10.93 9.84 -10.91
CA PRO A 142 -10.86 11.26 -10.59
C PRO A 142 -11.82 12.10 -11.43
N GLY A 143 -12.58 12.97 -10.77
CA GLY A 143 -13.57 13.84 -11.40
C GLY A 143 -14.86 13.16 -11.90
N SER A 144 -14.99 11.83 -11.76
CA SER A 144 -16.07 11.06 -12.41
C SER A 144 -16.95 10.29 -11.43
N TYR A 145 -17.08 10.76 -10.17
CA TYR A 145 -17.99 10.12 -9.21
C TYR A 145 -19.40 9.92 -9.79
N PRO A 146 -20.05 8.75 -9.64
CA PRO A 146 -19.66 7.59 -8.81
C PRO A 146 -18.96 6.46 -9.60
N LEU A 147 -18.21 6.76 -10.65
CA LEU A 147 -17.51 5.75 -11.42
C LEU A 147 -16.36 5.15 -10.59
N PRO A 148 -16.36 3.81 -10.31
CA PRO A 148 -15.33 3.16 -9.52
C PRO A 148 -14.00 3.15 -10.28
N ALA A 149 -12.90 3.30 -9.52
CA ALA A 149 -11.56 3.02 -10.01
C ALA A 149 -11.29 1.51 -9.94
N GLU A 150 -10.43 1.02 -10.80
CA GLU A 150 -10.06 -0.39 -10.87
C GLU A 150 -9.35 -0.85 -9.58
N SER A 151 -9.83 -1.96 -8.99
CA SER A 151 -9.17 -2.69 -7.91
C SER A 151 -8.21 -3.74 -8.48
N LYS A 152 -7.17 -4.12 -7.73
CA LYS A 152 -6.13 -5.03 -8.19
C LYS A 152 -5.72 -6.04 -7.13
N LEU A 153 -5.41 -7.24 -7.59
CA LEU A 153 -4.67 -8.24 -6.85
C LEU A 153 -3.26 -8.30 -7.44
N LEU A 154 -2.26 -8.00 -6.64
CA LEU A 154 -0.85 -8.02 -7.00
C LEU A 154 -0.21 -9.26 -6.40
N ILE A 155 0.22 -10.19 -7.26
CA ILE A 155 0.92 -11.39 -6.87
C ILE A 155 2.40 -11.09 -6.68
N ASN A 156 2.95 -11.54 -5.59
CA ASN A 156 4.36 -11.39 -5.27
C ASN A 156 5.18 -12.49 -5.98
N GLU A 157 6.00 -12.13 -6.93
CA GLU A 157 6.97 -12.99 -7.63
C GLU A 157 8.41 -12.63 -7.26
N SER A 158 8.62 -12.10 -6.06
CA SER A 158 9.95 -11.71 -5.58
C SER A 158 10.87 -12.91 -5.47
N ASN A 159 12.14 -12.66 -5.56
CA ASN A 159 13.19 -13.65 -5.34
C ASN A 159 14.42 -12.97 -4.72
N ALA A 160 15.42 -13.75 -4.31
CA ALA A 160 16.62 -13.26 -3.62
C ALA A 160 17.38 -12.11 -4.33
N ASN A 161 17.08 -11.84 -5.60
CA ASN A 161 17.78 -10.81 -6.38
C ASN A 161 16.91 -9.63 -6.77
N GLN A 162 15.58 -9.76 -6.66
CA GLN A 162 14.65 -8.76 -7.17
C GLN A 162 13.30 -8.86 -6.49
N VAL A 163 12.82 -7.75 -5.97
CA VAL A 163 11.41 -7.57 -5.57
C VAL A 163 10.57 -7.35 -6.82
N LYS A 164 9.49 -8.13 -6.94
CA LYS A 164 8.63 -8.07 -8.12
C LYS A 164 7.20 -8.46 -7.78
N PHE A 165 6.28 -7.57 -8.05
CA PHE A 165 4.84 -7.83 -8.06
C PHE A 165 4.29 -7.82 -9.49
N VAL A 166 3.30 -8.64 -9.76
CA VAL A 166 2.59 -8.66 -11.05
C VAL A 166 1.08 -8.58 -10.81
N ASN A 167 0.33 -8.04 -11.78
CA ASN A 167 -1.13 -8.12 -11.68
C ASN A 167 -1.57 -9.59 -11.81
N ALA A 168 -2.47 -10.03 -10.96
CA ALA A 168 -3.13 -11.32 -11.11
C ALA A 168 -3.84 -11.39 -12.47
N ASP A 169 -3.80 -12.57 -13.09
CA ASP A 169 -4.54 -12.81 -14.32
C ASP A 169 -6.06 -12.66 -14.12
N SER A 170 -6.78 -12.19 -15.13
CA SER A 170 -8.24 -12.01 -15.07
C SER A 170 -9.02 -13.30 -14.83
N SER A 171 -8.42 -14.47 -15.00
CA SER A 171 -9.01 -15.75 -14.58
C SER A 171 -8.93 -16.00 -13.08
N ILE A 172 -7.96 -15.37 -12.40
CA ILE A 172 -7.76 -15.41 -10.95
C ILE A 172 -8.56 -14.29 -10.29
N PHE A 173 -8.44 -13.07 -10.80
CA PHE A 173 -9.13 -11.90 -10.28
C PHE A 173 -9.97 -11.21 -11.38
N PRO A 174 -11.18 -11.71 -11.69
CA PRO A 174 -12.07 -11.13 -12.70
C PRO A 174 -12.87 -9.92 -12.20
N PHE A 175 -12.62 -9.42 -11.00
CA PHE A 175 -13.46 -8.48 -10.27
C PHE A 175 -12.83 -7.08 -10.11
N SER A 176 -12.16 -6.58 -11.16
CA SER A 176 -11.53 -5.27 -11.07
C SER A 176 -12.50 -4.11 -10.79
N ASP A 177 -13.76 -4.22 -11.27
CA ASP A 177 -14.81 -3.18 -11.16
C ASP A 177 -15.82 -3.50 -10.05
N ILE A 178 -15.34 -3.71 -8.83
CA ILE A 178 -16.17 -4.18 -7.69
C ILE A 178 -16.89 -3.05 -6.93
N GLY A 179 -16.75 -1.81 -7.35
CA GLY A 179 -17.36 -0.64 -6.70
C GLY A 179 -16.33 0.31 -6.10
N LEU A 180 -16.81 1.29 -5.34
CA LEU A 180 -15.95 2.27 -4.68
C LEU A 180 -15.48 1.69 -3.34
N VAL A 181 -14.35 0.97 -3.36
CA VAL A 181 -13.83 0.29 -2.16
C VAL A 181 -13.47 1.30 -1.07
N SER A 182 -13.85 1.00 0.15
CA SER A 182 -13.51 1.79 1.35
C SER A 182 -12.73 1.00 2.39
N SER A 183 -12.84 -0.32 2.39
CA SER A 183 -12.07 -1.21 3.26
C SER A 183 -12.02 -2.62 2.69
N SER A 184 -11.00 -3.39 3.06
CA SER A 184 -10.86 -4.80 2.72
C SER A 184 -10.19 -5.56 3.86
N VAL A 185 -10.48 -6.84 3.98
CA VAL A 185 -9.84 -7.74 4.95
C VAL A 185 -9.83 -9.18 4.41
N TRP A 186 -8.74 -9.88 4.67
CA TRP A 186 -8.61 -11.30 4.40
C TRP A 186 -9.02 -12.13 5.61
N THR A 187 -9.81 -13.17 5.40
CA THR A 187 -10.26 -14.09 6.45
C THR A 187 -10.69 -15.42 5.83
N ASP A 188 -10.43 -16.53 6.52
CA ASP A 188 -11.04 -17.82 6.15
C ASP A 188 -12.48 -17.86 6.70
N TYR A 189 -13.43 -17.33 5.92
CA TYR A 189 -14.82 -17.21 6.32
C TYR A 189 -15.55 -18.57 6.36
N ASN A 190 -15.23 -19.43 5.42
CA ASN A 190 -15.91 -20.73 5.24
C ASN A 190 -15.18 -21.91 5.90
N THR A 191 -14.01 -21.69 6.51
CA THR A 191 -13.15 -22.67 7.17
C THR A 191 -12.62 -23.79 6.24
N ASP A 192 -12.34 -23.43 4.98
CA ASP A 192 -11.75 -24.32 4.01
C ASP A 192 -10.21 -24.24 3.96
N ASN A 193 -9.63 -23.45 4.83
CA ASN A 193 -8.22 -23.09 4.94
C ASN A 193 -7.68 -22.23 3.80
N TRP A 194 -8.54 -21.64 2.95
CA TRP A 194 -8.19 -20.57 2.04
C TRP A 194 -8.71 -19.24 2.59
N TYR A 195 -7.95 -18.19 2.35
CA TYR A 195 -8.42 -16.86 2.75
C TYR A 195 -9.38 -16.31 1.71
N ASP A 196 -10.54 -15.87 2.19
CA ASP A 196 -11.52 -15.11 1.42
C ASP A 196 -11.23 -13.62 1.56
N LEU A 197 -11.47 -12.85 0.50
CA LEU A 197 -11.39 -11.39 0.53
C LEU A 197 -12.78 -10.82 0.80
N ILE A 198 -12.95 -10.12 1.91
CA ILE A 198 -14.17 -9.37 2.22
C ILE A 198 -13.90 -7.88 1.95
N GLU A 199 -14.78 -7.29 1.17
CA GLU A 199 -14.69 -5.89 0.80
C GLU A 199 -15.93 -5.11 1.24
N VAL A 200 -15.72 -3.84 1.56
CA VAL A 200 -16.77 -2.87 1.88
C VAL A 200 -16.59 -1.65 0.99
N GLY A 201 -17.69 -1.23 0.37
CA GLY A 201 -17.69 -0.09 -0.54
C GLY A 201 -19.07 0.51 -0.75
N GLU A 202 -19.19 1.41 -1.71
CA GLU A 202 -20.45 2.02 -2.18
C GLU A 202 -20.80 1.48 -3.57
#